data_d9f660884bae643c04f2173dcd5114f9
#
_entry.id   d9f660884bae643c04f2173dcd5114f9
#
_cell.length_a   1.000
_cell.length_b   1.000
_cell.length_c   1.000
_cell.angle_alpha   90.00
_cell.angle_beta   90.00
_cell.angle_gamma   90.00
#
_symmetry.space_group_name_H-M   'P 1'
#
loop_
_entity.id
_entity.type
_entity.pdbx_description
1 polymer ?
#
loop_
_entity_poly.entity_id
_entity_poly.type
_entity_poly.pdbx_seq_one_letter_code
_entity_poly.pdbx_strand_id
1 'polypeptide(L)' 'SGHKHAGQEEVYMFVSGQGSMTLTYPDGKISNFDVSPGDIVLIEDDVHHQVKNTDNEKQLYFVCVFDGKRQH' A
#
# COMPACT_ATOMS: atom_id res chain seq x y z
N SER A 1 -24.08 2.04 -5.77
CA SER A 1 -23.71 2.41 -5.63
C SER A 1 -23.05 3.20 -5.95
N GLY A 2 -22.99 3.52 -6.11
CA GLY A 2 -22.50 4.15 -6.43
C GLY A 2 -21.30 4.59 -6.15
N HIS A 3 -20.79 4.54 -5.75
CA HIS A 3 -19.75 5.05 -5.44
C HIS A 3 -18.79 4.73 -6.16
N LYS A 4 -18.39 5.02 -6.57
CA LYS A 4 -17.54 4.82 -7.14
C LYS A 4 -16.48 5.32 -6.80
N HIS A 5 -15.68 4.89 -6.61
CA HIS A 5 -14.54 5.27 -6.19
C HIS A 5 -13.80 5.70 -7.25
N ALA A 6 -13.28 6.49 -7.44
CA ALA A 6 -12.74 7.11 -8.49
C ALA A 6 -11.37 6.83 -8.80
N GLY A 7 -10.96 5.71 -8.83
CA GLY A 7 -9.64 5.40 -9.27
C GLY A 7 -8.57 5.91 -8.35
N GLN A 8 -8.75 5.79 -7.11
CA GLN A 8 -7.78 6.28 -6.17
C GLN A 8 -6.78 5.20 -5.79
N GLU A 9 -6.38 4.39 -6.71
CA GLU A 9 -5.43 3.34 -6.44
C GLU A 9 -4.06 3.90 -6.13
N GLU A 10 -3.32 3.24 -5.27
CA GLU A 10 -1.98 3.63 -4.91
C GLU A 10 -1.03 2.49 -5.18
N VAL A 11 0.17 2.82 -5.58
CA VAL A 11 1.22 1.83 -5.78
C VAL A 11 2.34 2.17 -4.82
N TYR A 12 2.73 1.22 -3.98
CA TYR A 12 3.84 1.39 -3.07
C TYR A 12 5.03 0.63 -3.63
N MET A 13 6.15 1.33 -3.78
CA MET A 13 7.37 0.74 -4.28
C MET A 13 8.39 0.82 -3.18
N PHE A 14 8.82 -0.31 -2.65
CA PHE A 14 9.73 -0.34 -1.52
C PHE A 14 11.17 -0.26 -2.00
N VAL A 15 11.91 0.69 -1.46
CA VAL A 15 13.22 1.03 -1.94
C VAL A 15 14.32 0.48 -1.05
N SER A 16 14.19 0.64 0.27
CA SER A 16 15.19 0.13 1.18
C SER A 16 14.57 -0.15 2.53
N GLY A 17 15.19 -1.01 3.30
CA GLY A 17 14.71 -1.40 4.61
C GLY A 17 13.85 -2.64 4.54
N GLN A 18 13.27 -3.01 5.66
CA GLN A 18 12.42 -4.17 5.78
C GLN A 18 11.15 -3.77 6.50
N GLY A 19 10.03 -4.31 6.09
CA GLY A 19 8.78 -3.97 6.72
C GLY A 19 7.73 -5.02 6.52
N SER A 20 6.53 -4.71 6.95
CA SER A 20 5.37 -5.54 6.67
C SER A 20 4.21 -4.64 6.30
N MET A 21 3.28 -5.18 5.54
CA MET A 21 2.06 -4.50 5.18
C MET A 21 0.88 -5.31 5.60
N THR A 22 -0.16 -4.61 6.01
CA THR A 22 -1.45 -5.22 6.33
C THR A 22 -2.49 -4.53 5.48
N LEU A 23 -3.23 -5.31 4.71
CA LEU A 23 -4.31 -4.82 3.88
C LEU A 23 -5.62 -5.37 4.44
N THR A 24 -6.57 -4.48 4.65
CA THR A 24 -7.89 -4.88 5.13
C THR A 24 -8.89 -4.55 4.05
N TYR A 25 -9.55 -5.57 3.55
CA TYR A 25 -10.46 -5.45 2.45
C TYR A 25 -11.88 -5.15 2.93
N PRO A 26 -12.73 -4.62 2.06
CA PRO A 26 -14.08 -4.24 2.48
C PRO A 26 -14.91 -5.38 3.07
N ASP A 27 -14.63 -6.61 2.67
CA ASP A 27 -15.37 -7.75 3.19
C ASP A 27 -14.80 -8.22 4.53
N GLY A 28 -13.82 -7.53 5.07
CA GLY A 28 -13.25 -7.90 6.36
C GLY A 28 -12.04 -8.80 6.28
N LYS A 29 -11.68 -9.26 5.11
CA LYS A 29 -10.51 -10.09 5.00
C LYS A 29 -9.26 -9.27 5.20
N ILE A 30 -8.25 -9.88 5.77
CA ILE A 30 -6.99 -9.22 6.09
C ILE A 30 -5.86 -10.00 5.46
N SER A 31 -4.97 -9.29 4.79
CA SER A 31 -3.75 -9.87 4.24
C SER A 31 -2.57 -9.23 4.93
N ASN A 32 -1.63 -10.01 5.40
CA ASN A 32 -0.46 -9.51 6.09
C ASN A 32 0.75 -10.16 5.47
N PHE A 33 1.73 -9.38 5.06
CA PHE A 33 2.89 -9.93 4.37
C PHE A 33 4.10 -9.02 4.55
N ASP A 34 5.28 -9.59 4.41
CA ASP A 34 6.52 -8.85 4.52
C ASP A 34 6.82 -8.15 3.22
N VAL A 35 7.50 -7.01 3.31
CA VAL A 35 7.95 -6.27 2.15
C VAL A 35 9.43 -5.98 2.29
N SER A 36 10.12 -5.94 1.17
CA SER A 36 11.55 -5.67 1.13
C SER A 36 11.87 -4.91 -0.15
N PRO A 37 13.11 -4.46 -0.29
CA PRO A 37 13.46 -3.63 -1.45
C PRO A 37 13.15 -4.33 -2.76
N GLY A 38 12.53 -3.62 -3.67
CA GLY A 38 12.12 -4.15 -4.96
C GLY A 38 10.68 -4.59 -5.01
N ASP A 39 10.01 -4.69 -3.86
CA ASP A 39 8.61 -5.10 -3.86
C ASP A 39 7.73 -3.96 -4.31
N ILE A 40 6.69 -4.30 -5.03
CA ILE A 40 5.71 -3.35 -5.52
C ILE A 40 4.35 -3.86 -5.09
N VAL A 41 3.58 -3.02 -4.42
CA VAL A 41 2.28 -3.41 -3.90
C VAL A 41 1.23 -2.45 -4.43
N LEU A 42 0.19 -2.99 -5.04
CA LEU A 42 -0.92 -2.20 -5.52
C LEU A 42 -2.01 -2.22 -4.47
N ILE A 43 -2.49 -1.06 -4.08
CA ILE A 43 -3.55 -0.94 -3.11
C ILE A 43 -4.75 -0.33 -3.79
N GLU A 44 -5.83 -1.09 -3.84
CA GLU A 44 -7.04 -0.64 -4.48
C GLU A 44 -7.75 0.39 -3.62
N ASP A 45 -8.64 1.12 -4.24
CA ASP A 45 -9.22 2.29 -3.65
C ASP A 45 -9.87 2.07 -2.31
N ASP A 46 -10.59 1.01 -2.12
CA ASP A 46 -11.33 0.81 -0.89
C ASP A 46 -10.64 -0.15 0.08
N VAL A 47 -9.35 -0.38 -0.11
CA VAL A 47 -8.60 -1.26 0.76
C VAL A 47 -7.85 -0.42 1.80
N HIS A 48 -8.04 -0.75 3.06
CA HIS A 48 -7.33 -0.06 4.12
C HIS A 48 -5.94 -0.66 4.25
N HIS A 49 -4.94 0.14 4.51
CA HIS A 49 -3.57 -0.36 4.54
C HIS A 49 -2.78 0.22 5.70
N GLN A 50 -1.82 -0.55 6.15
CA GLN A 50 -0.87 -0.12 7.15
C GLN A 50 0.49 -0.65 6.78
N VAL A 51 1.53 0.16 6.97
CA VAL A 51 2.91 -0.22 6.71
C VAL A 51 3.66 -0.11 8.04
N LYS A 52 4.47 -1.11 8.34
CA LYS A 52 5.21 -1.13 9.57
C LYS A 52 6.66 -1.43 9.29
N ASN A 53 7.57 -0.67 9.88
CA ASN A 53 9.01 -0.94 9.77
C ASN A 53 9.33 -2.05 10.76
N THR A 54 9.90 -3.15 10.27
CA THR A 54 10.23 -4.28 11.11
C THR A 54 11.72 -4.36 11.43
N ASP A 55 12.52 -3.40 10.93
CA ASP A 55 13.94 -3.38 11.24
C ASP A 55 14.17 -2.24 12.22
N ASN A 56 14.73 -2.52 13.39
CA ASN A 56 14.90 -1.46 14.36
C ASN A 56 16.22 -0.73 14.19
N GLU A 57 17.00 -1.01 13.17
CA GLU A 57 18.22 -0.29 12.93
C GLU A 57 18.17 0.54 11.66
N LYS A 58 17.35 0.20 10.71
CA LYS A 58 17.30 0.90 9.45
C LYS A 58 15.92 1.43 9.21
N GLN A 59 15.83 2.52 8.50
CA GLN A 59 14.54 3.09 8.17
C GLN A 59 13.97 2.39 6.95
N LEU A 60 12.66 2.38 6.86
CA LEU A 60 11.98 1.81 5.73
C LEU A 60 11.62 2.95 4.79
N TYR A 61 12.10 2.86 3.55
CA TYR A 61 11.82 3.87 2.54
C TYR A 61 10.99 3.26 1.42
N PHE A 62 9.95 3.96 1.05
CA PHE A 62 9.13 3.55 -0.08
C PHE A 62 8.54 4.78 -0.74
N VAL A 63 8.14 4.62 -1.98
CA VAL A 63 7.52 5.66 -2.78
C VAL A 63 6.07 5.28 -2.99
N CYS A 64 5.18 6.23 -2.78
CA CYS A 64 3.77 6.00 -3.00
C CYS A 64 3.35 6.81 -4.22
N VAL A 65 2.78 6.15 -5.20
CA VAL A 65 2.34 6.78 -6.43
C VAL A 65 0.84 6.60 -6.54
N PHE A 66 0.13 7.72 -6.75
CA PHE A 66 -1.29 7.64 -6.93
C PHE A 66 -1.60 7.59 -8.39
N ASP A 67 -2.72 6.97 -8.71
CA ASP A 67 -3.24 7.05 -10.05
C ASP A 67 -3.96 8.37 -10.12
N GLY A 68 -3.35 9.33 -10.73
CA GLY A 68 -3.88 10.66 -10.70
C GLY A 68 -4.83 11.03 -11.77
N LYS A 69 -5.45 10.09 -12.46
CA LYS A 69 -6.20 10.46 -13.43
C LYS A 69 -7.35 11.15 -13.05
N ARG A 70 -7.68 11.27 -11.99
CA ARG A 70 -8.70 11.95 -11.64
C ARG A 70 -8.61 13.26 -11.91
N GLN A 71 -8.49 13.78 -12.44
CA GLN A 71 -8.39 14.97 -12.54
C GLN A 71 -8.89 15.68 -13.28
N HIS A 72 -9.14 15.79 -13.60
CA HIS A 72 -9.56 16.48 -14.10
C HIS A 72 -10.11 16.55 -14.51
#